data_a15dd168a7170594001a3b1d42f66d0d
#
_entry.id   a15dd168a7170594001a3b1d42f66d0d
#
_cell.length_a   1.000
_cell.length_b   1.000
_cell.length_c   1.000
_cell.angle_alpha   90.00
_cell.angle_beta   90.00
_cell.angle_gamma   90.00
#
_symmetry.space_group_name_H-M   'P 1'
#
loop_
_entity.id
_entity.type
_entity.pdbx_description
1 polymer ?
#
loop_
_entity_poly.entity_id
_entity_poly.type
_entity_poly.pdbx_seq_one_letter_code
_entity_poly.pdbx_strand_id
1 'polypeptide(L)'
;MEFFTLNNGMQMPKSGLGTFLLTPKEAYDSTLTALKCGVRHIDTANGYMNEKAVGRAIKDSGIDRSEIFVTTKLWPSVYSDENAISDTLTRLQLDYVDMLILHQPACDYIHAYQMMEEAYKKAILAKW
;
A
#
# COMPACT_ATOMS: atom_id res chain seq x y z
N MET A 1 7.59 12.43 -14.88
CA MET A 1 7.32 12.17 -13.43
C MET A 1 8.63 12.27 -12.69
N GLU A 2 8.65 12.88 -11.50
CA GLU A 2 9.83 12.95 -10.64
C GLU A 2 9.82 11.85 -9.58
N PHE A 3 11.00 11.39 -9.16
CA PHE A 3 11.14 10.28 -8.22
C PHE A 3 12.09 10.63 -7.07
N PHE A 4 11.87 10.02 -5.91
CA PHE A 4 12.86 9.84 -4.87
C PHE A 4 13.56 8.50 -5.10
N THR A 5 14.88 8.48 -4.94
CA THR A 5 15.61 7.20 -4.86
C THR A 5 15.70 6.78 -3.40
N LEU A 6 15.08 5.65 -3.06
CA LEU A 6 15.15 5.09 -1.71
C LEU A 6 16.51 4.45 -1.44
N ASN A 7 16.81 4.14 -0.17
CA ASN A 7 18.09 3.56 0.26
C ASN A 7 18.44 2.22 -0.40
N ASN A 8 17.43 1.51 -0.89
CA ASN A 8 17.59 0.23 -1.61
C ASN A 8 17.60 0.40 -3.14
N GLY A 9 17.64 1.64 -3.64
CA GLY A 9 17.64 1.96 -5.07
C GLY A 9 16.27 2.01 -5.74
N MET A 10 15.19 1.70 -5.03
CA MET A 10 13.83 1.83 -5.58
C MET A 10 13.49 3.28 -5.91
N GLN A 11 12.74 3.47 -6.99
CA GLN A 11 12.24 4.77 -7.41
C GLN A 11 10.80 4.95 -6.94
N MET A 12 10.59 5.86 -5.99
CA MET A 12 9.26 6.22 -5.49
C MET A 12 8.80 7.52 -6.15
N PRO A 13 7.65 7.56 -6.83
CA PRO A 13 7.12 8.80 -7.38
C PRO A 13 6.94 9.86 -6.29
N LYS A 14 7.39 11.09 -6.55
CA LYS A 14 7.27 12.21 -5.59
C LYS A 14 5.83 12.66 -5.37
N SER A 15 4.97 12.46 -6.37
CA SER A 15 3.56 12.81 -6.30
C SER A 15 2.70 11.56 -6.32
N GLY A 16 1.66 11.54 -5.51
CA GLY A 16 0.74 10.41 -5.41
C GLY A 16 -0.64 10.85 -4.94
N LEU A 17 -1.57 9.89 -4.93
CA LEU A 17 -2.90 10.04 -4.37
C LEU A 17 -2.96 9.36 -3.01
N GLY A 18 -3.35 10.11 -1.96
CA GLY A 18 -3.72 9.56 -0.66
C GLY A 18 -5.23 9.32 -0.58
N THR A 19 -5.63 8.21 0.05
CA THR A 19 -7.04 7.80 0.14
C THR A 19 -7.64 7.97 1.53
N PHE A 20 -6.94 8.66 2.44
CA PHE A 20 -7.44 8.93 3.79
C PHE A 20 -8.78 9.67 3.76
N LEU A 21 -9.72 9.26 4.60
CA LEU A 21 -11.09 9.80 4.72
C LEU A 21 -11.98 9.65 3.47
N LEU A 22 -11.53 9.00 2.42
CA LEU A 22 -12.39 8.70 1.30
C LEU A 22 -13.27 7.48 1.60
N THR A 23 -14.54 7.59 1.29
CA THR A 23 -15.45 6.43 1.27
C THR A 23 -14.96 5.40 0.24
N PRO A 24 -15.34 4.12 0.32
CA PRO A 24 -14.94 3.13 -0.69
C PRO A 24 -15.25 3.55 -2.12
N LYS A 25 -16.39 4.21 -2.36
CA LYS A 25 -16.74 4.71 -3.70
C LYS A 25 -15.80 5.82 -4.15
N GLU A 26 -15.56 6.80 -3.30
CA GLU A 26 -14.65 7.90 -3.60
C GLU A 26 -13.21 7.43 -3.79
N ALA A 27 -12.75 6.48 -2.97
CA ALA A 27 -11.42 5.88 -3.10
C ALA A 27 -11.27 5.16 -4.44
N TYR A 28 -12.28 4.41 -4.88
CA TYR A 28 -12.29 3.77 -6.20
C TYR A 28 -12.23 4.81 -7.32
N ASP A 29 -13.18 5.75 -7.34
CA ASP A 29 -13.30 6.75 -8.41
C ASP A 29 -12.06 7.64 -8.50
N SER A 30 -11.54 8.11 -7.36
CA SER A 30 -10.34 8.94 -7.29
C SER A 30 -9.09 8.20 -7.73
N THR A 31 -8.91 6.94 -7.27
CA THR A 31 -7.76 6.12 -7.65
C THR A 31 -7.76 5.84 -9.15
N LEU A 32 -8.90 5.43 -9.71
CA LEU A 32 -9.03 5.15 -11.14
C LEU A 32 -8.77 6.40 -11.98
N THR A 33 -9.31 7.54 -11.57
CA THR A 33 -9.10 8.83 -12.24
C THR A 33 -7.64 9.27 -12.17
N ALA A 34 -7.02 9.21 -10.99
CA ALA A 34 -5.62 9.57 -10.81
C ALA A 34 -4.68 8.73 -11.69
N LEU A 35 -4.91 7.41 -11.75
CA LEU A 35 -4.13 6.50 -12.60
C LEU A 35 -4.30 6.84 -14.10
N LYS A 36 -5.52 7.15 -14.55
CA LYS A 36 -5.79 7.61 -15.92
C LYS A 36 -5.13 8.94 -16.23
N CYS A 37 -4.98 9.82 -15.25
CA CYS A 37 -4.27 11.10 -15.37
C CYS A 37 -2.75 10.99 -15.27
N GLY A 38 -2.21 9.79 -15.16
CA GLY A 38 -0.76 9.55 -15.13
C GLY A 38 -0.13 9.50 -13.74
N VAL A 39 -0.90 9.60 -12.66
CA VAL A 39 -0.42 9.33 -11.30
C VAL A 39 0.02 7.85 -11.21
N ARG A 40 1.12 7.58 -10.52
CA ARG A 40 1.68 6.23 -10.39
C ARG A 40 2.02 5.86 -8.96
N HIS A 41 1.61 6.67 -7.98
CA HIS A 41 1.75 6.35 -6.56
C HIS A 41 0.39 6.49 -5.87
N ILE A 42 -0.06 5.40 -5.23
CA ILE A 42 -1.30 5.35 -4.46
C ILE A 42 -0.95 5.00 -3.01
N ASP A 43 -1.39 5.85 -2.09
CA ASP A 43 -1.19 5.69 -0.65
C ASP A 43 -2.53 5.39 0.04
N THR A 44 -2.60 4.26 0.70
CA THR A 44 -3.75 3.82 1.50
C THR A 44 -3.31 3.28 2.86
N ALA A 45 -4.21 2.69 3.62
CA ALA A 45 -3.94 2.00 4.88
C ALA A 45 -5.07 1.04 5.23
N ASN A 46 -4.78 -0.01 6.00
CA ASN A 46 -5.82 -0.91 6.49
C ASN A 46 -6.87 -0.18 7.35
N GLY A 47 -6.43 0.81 8.13
CA GLY A 47 -7.31 1.63 8.97
C GLY A 47 -8.24 2.58 8.19
N TYR A 48 -8.03 2.78 6.89
CA TYR A 48 -8.89 3.66 6.07
C TYR A 48 -10.17 2.96 5.61
N MET A 49 -10.26 1.64 5.75
CA MET A 49 -11.41 0.82 5.38
C MET A 49 -11.78 0.90 3.89
N ASN A 50 -10.83 1.27 3.03
CA ASN A 50 -11.06 1.42 1.59
C ASN A 50 -10.04 0.67 0.71
N GLU A 51 -9.14 -0.15 1.28
CA GLU A 51 -8.13 -0.92 0.53
C GLU A 51 -8.75 -1.77 -0.58
N LYS A 52 -9.91 -2.39 -0.35
CA LYS A 52 -10.60 -3.20 -1.36
C LYS A 52 -11.00 -2.38 -2.58
N ALA A 53 -11.46 -1.16 -2.37
CA ALA A 53 -11.85 -0.25 -3.44
C ALA A 53 -10.62 0.25 -4.22
N VAL A 54 -9.53 0.55 -3.51
CA VAL A 54 -8.24 0.94 -4.11
C VAL A 54 -7.69 -0.18 -4.99
N GLY A 55 -7.62 -1.41 -4.46
CA GLY A 55 -7.13 -2.57 -5.22
C GLY A 55 -7.95 -2.84 -6.47
N ARG A 56 -9.28 -2.74 -6.38
CA ARG A 56 -10.17 -2.87 -7.52
C ARG A 56 -9.91 -1.78 -8.57
N ALA A 57 -9.72 -0.53 -8.16
CA ALA A 57 -9.42 0.56 -9.09
C ALA A 57 -8.08 0.37 -9.79
N ILE A 58 -7.06 -0.13 -9.09
CA ILE A 58 -5.76 -0.49 -9.69
C ILE A 58 -5.97 -1.54 -10.78
N LYS A 59 -6.69 -2.61 -10.50
CA LYS A 59 -7.00 -3.67 -11.47
C LYS A 59 -7.78 -3.13 -12.67
N ASP A 60 -8.84 -2.36 -12.43
CA ASP A 60 -9.72 -1.83 -13.47
C ASP A 60 -9.03 -0.73 -14.32
N SER A 61 -7.91 -0.16 -13.85
CA SER A 61 -7.13 0.80 -14.63
C SER A 61 -6.49 0.20 -15.87
N GLY A 62 -6.25 -1.11 -15.87
CA GLY A 62 -5.55 -1.81 -16.96
C GLY A 62 -4.05 -1.48 -17.06
N ILE A 63 -3.49 -0.71 -16.11
CA ILE A 63 -2.07 -0.38 -16.06
C ILE A 63 -1.33 -1.57 -15.45
N ASP A 64 -0.14 -1.90 -16.00
CA ASP A 64 0.69 -2.95 -15.43
C ASP A 64 0.99 -2.66 -13.96
N ARG A 65 0.84 -3.67 -13.09
CA ARG A 65 1.05 -3.53 -11.63
C ARG A 65 2.46 -3.02 -11.32
N SER A 66 3.45 -3.39 -12.11
CA SER A 66 4.84 -2.97 -11.93
C SER A 66 5.09 -1.47 -12.19
N GLU A 67 4.14 -0.80 -12.85
CA GLU A 67 4.19 0.64 -13.11
C GLU A 67 3.57 1.47 -11.98
N ILE A 68 2.90 0.83 -11.01
CA ILE A 68 2.18 1.51 -9.93
C ILE A 68 2.90 1.25 -8.61
N PHE A 69 3.31 2.32 -7.93
CA PHE A 69 3.85 2.28 -6.59
C PHE A 69 2.70 2.31 -5.57
N VAL A 70 2.53 1.25 -4.80
CA VAL A 70 1.45 1.14 -3.80
C VAL A 70 2.04 1.17 -2.41
N THR A 71 1.63 2.16 -1.62
CA THR A 71 1.92 2.24 -0.18
C THR A 71 0.67 1.87 0.60
N THR A 72 0.81 1.01 1.59
CA THR A 72 -0.21 0.80 2.63
C THR A 72 0.42 0.79 4.01
N LYS A 73 -0.41 0.78 5.05
CA LYS A 73 0.04 0.91 6.44
C LYS A 73 -0.76 -0.03 7.33
N LEU A 74 -0.09 -0.64 8.30
CA LEU A 74 -0.74 -1.40 9.36
C LEU A 74 -1.12 -0.45 10.51
N TRP A 75 -2.37 -0.53 10.94
CA TRP A 75 -2.86 0.20 12.12
C TRP A 75 -2.46 -0.52 13.42
N PRO A 76 -2.21 0.18 14.53
CA PRO A 76 -1.77 -0.44 15.78
C PRO A 76 -2.61 -1.60 16.29
N SER A 77 -3.92 -1.62 16.02
CA SER A 77 -4.81 -2.70 16.45
C SER A 77 -4.51 -4.07 15.83
N VAL A 78 -3.73 -4.12 14.75
CA VAL A 78 -3.37 -5.38 14.06
C VAL A 78 -1.88 -5.74 14.21
N TYR A 79 -1.11 -5.04 15.04
CA TYR A 79 0.33 -5.29 15.18
C TYR A 79 0.68 -6.66 15.79
N SER A 80 -0.25 -7.25 16.54
CA SER A 80 -0.10 -8.59 17.10
C SER A 80 -0.77 -9.69 16.26
N ASP A 81 -1.33 -9.34 15.11
CA ASP A 81 -2.00 -10.28 14.22
C ASP A 81 -1.06 -10.77 13.13
N GLU A 82 -0.66 -12.03 13.19
CA GLU A 82 0.24 -12.66 12.22
C GLU A 82 -0.33 -12.67 10.78
N ASN A 83 -1.64 -12.51 10.62
CA ASN A 83 -2.29 -12.45 9.32
C ASN A 83 -2.43 -11.01 8.77
N ALA A 84 -2.08 -9.98 9.54
CA ALA A 84 -2.32 -8.59 9.18
C ALA A 84 -1.81 -8.22 7.77
N ILE A 85 -0.63 -8.69 7.39
CA ILE A 85 -0.03 -8.42 6.07
C ILE A 85 -0.79 -9.18 4.97
N SER A 86 -1.05 -10.47 5.15
CA SER A 86 -1.79 -11.27 4.18
C SER A 86 -3.23 -10.78 4.00
N ASP A 87 -3.87 -10.33 5.05
CA ASP A 87 -5.22 -9.77 5.00
C ASP A 87 -5.26 -8.45 4.25
N THR A 88 -4.25 -7.59 4.43
CA THR A 88 -4.08 -6.35 3.67
C THR A 88 -3.92 -6.64 2.17
N LEU A 89 -3.04 -7.59 1.80
CA LEU A 89 -2.87 -7.99 0.41
C LEU A 89 -4.15 -8.59 -0.18
N THR A 90 -4.87 -9.39 0.60
CA THR A 90 -6.16 -9.96 0.21
C THR A 90 -7.20 -8.87 -0.06
N ARG A 91 -7.30 -7.86 0.81
CA ARG A 91 -8.20 -6.71 0.58
C ARG A 91 -7.83 -5.91 -0.66
N LEU A 92 -6.54 -5.65 -0.85
CA LEU A 92 -6.02 -4.97 -2.04
C LEU A 92 -6.09 -5.83 -3.31
N GLN A 93 -6.27 -7.15 -3.18
CA GLN A 93 -6.19 -8.11 -4.29
C GLN A 93 -4.87 -7.99 -5.07
N LEU A 94 -3.77 -7.80 -4.35
CA LEU A 94 -2.42 -7.66 -4.88
C LEU A 94 -1.52 -8.76 -4.30
N ASP A 95 -0.54 -9.18 -5.09
CA ASP A 95 0.46 -10.16 -4.66
C ASP A 95 1.57 -9.51 -3.81
N TYR A 96 1.76 -8.20 -3.97
CA TYR A 96 2.76 -7.43 -3.24
C TYR A 96 2.36 -5.95 -3.13
N VAL A 97 2.96 -5.24 -2.17
CA VAL A 97 2.97 -3.77 -2.10
C VAL A 97 4.40 -3.26 -2.19
N ASP A 98 4.58 -2.05 -2.71
CA ASP A 98 5.89 -1.45 -2.89
C ASP A 98 6.44 -0.87 -1.58
N MET A 99 5.55 -0.42 -0.69
CA MET A 99 5.90 0.07 0.62
C MET A 99 4.84 -0.32 1.65
N LEU A 100 5.29 -0.85 2.78
CA LEU A 100 4.46 -1.11 3.95
C LEU A 100 4.99 -0.30 5.13
N ILE A 101 4.10 0.38 5.85
CA ILE A 101 4.45 1.28 6.95
C ILE A 101 3.74 0.84 8.23
N LEU A 102 4.40 0.90 9.38
CA LEU A 102 3.75 0.92 10.67
C LEU A 102 3.15 2.30 10.90
N HIS A 103 1.81 2.39 11.01
CA HIS A 103 1.09 3.67 10.96
C HIS A 103 1.44 4.59 12.12
N GLN A 104 1.71 4.01 13.30
CA GLN A 104 2.05 4.74 14.52
C GLN A 104 3.02 3.94 15.39
N PRO A 105 3.93 4.61 16.14
CA PRO A 105 4.82 3.95 17.11
C PRO A 105 4.05 3.64 18.42
N ALA A 106 3.09 2.73 18.34
CA ALA A 106 2.20 2.35 19.44
C ALA A 106 2.03 0.83 19.49
N CYS A 107 1.51 0.31 20.59
CA CYS A 107 1.30 -1.11 20.79
C CYS A 107 2.59 -1.93 20.56
N ASP A 108 2.49 -3.16 20.10
CA ASP A 108 3.63 -4.03 19.82
C ASP A 108 4.20 -3.79 18.42
N TYR A 109 4.66 -2.56 18.15
CA TYR A 109 5.25 -2.21 16.86
C TYR A 109 6.56 -2.95 16.58
N ILE A 110 7.26 -3.44 17.60
CA ILE A 110 8.48 -4.24 17.42
C ILE A 110 8.13 -5.58 16.79
N HIS A 111 7.12 -6.28 17.32
CA HIS A 111 6.63 -7.51 16.73
C HIS A 111 6.11 -7.29 15.30
N ALA A 112 5.32 -6.24 15.08
CA ALA A 112 4.83 -5.89 13.74
C ALA A 112 5.98 -5.63 12.75
N TYR A 113 7.05 -4.98 13.19
CA TYR A 113 8.23 -4.76 12.35
C TYR A 113 8.94 -6.07 11.99
N GLN A 114 9.07 -6.99 12.95
CA GLN A 114 9.63 -8.32 12.70
C GLN A 114 8.80 -9.11 11.67
N MET A 115 7.47 -9.04 11.75
CA MET A 115 6.59 -9.63 10.74
C MET A 115 6.82 -9.02 9.34
N MET A 116 7.05 -7.70 9.27
CA MET A 116 7.38 -7.03 8.00
C MET A 116 8.72 -7.51 7.44
N GLU A 117 9.75 -7.68 8.27
CA GLU A 117 11.04 -8.23 7.84
C GLU A 117 10.91 -9.65 7.27
N GLU A 118 10.09 -10.50 7.90
CA GLU A 118 9.83 -11.85 7.38
C GLU A 118 9.03 -11.83 6.07
N ALA A 119 8.05 -10.94 5.96
CA ALA A 119 7.29 -10.76 4.73
C ALA A 119 8.20 -10.26 3.57
N TYR A 120 9.14 -9.38 3.88
CA TYR A 120 10.12 -8.92 2.92
C TYR A 120 11.03 -10.05 2.40
N LYS A 121 11.55 -10.88 3.30
CA LYS A 121 12.36 -12.07 2.93
C LYS A 121 11.59 -13.03 2.02
N LYS A 122 10.27 -13.10 2.14
CA LYS A 122 9.37 -13.92 1.31
C LYS A 122 8.96 -13.24 0.01
N ALA A 123 9.51 -12.07 -0.33
CA ALA A 123 9.17 -11.26 -1.49
C ALA A 123 7.68 -10.83 -1.60
N ILE A 124 6.97 -10.80 -0.47
CA ILE A 124 5.59 -10.31 -0.37
C ILE A 124 5.57 -8.77 -0.32
N LEU A 125 6.69 -8.17 0.05
CA LEU A 125 6.95 -6.73 -0.05
C LEU A 125 7.98 -6.52 -1.17
N ALA A 126 7.71 -5.62 -2.08
CA ALA A 126 8.51 -5.42 -3.28
C ALA A 126 9.80 -4.63 -3.01
N LYS A 127 10.67 -5.13 -2.20
CA LYS A 127 11.99 -4.52 -1.91
C LYS A 127 11.93 -3.34 -0.92
N TRP A 128 12.65 -3.48 0.13
CA TRP A 128 13.00 -2.42 1.10
C TRP A 128 14.15 -1.58 0.55
#